data_a9af07fc190b19fb218811b0bbcbaddf
#
_entry.id   a9af07fc190b19fb218811b0bbcbaddf
#
_cell.length_a   1.000
_cell.length_b   1.000
_cell.length_c   1.000
_cell.angle_alpha   90.00
_cell.angle_beta   90.00
_cell.angle_gamma   90.00
#
_symmetry.space_group_name_H-M   'P 1'
#
loop_
_entity.id
_entity.type
_entity.pdbx_description
1 polymer ?
#
loop_
_entity_poly.entity_id
_entity_poly.type
_entity_poly.pdbx_seq_one_letter_code
_entity_poly.pdbx_strand_id
1 'polypeptide(L)'
;MVSHQGALHVNHVPLYLDPARGPHGTLVGHVARANGMWPLLPQHAVAVFHGPQAYVSPSWYPSKAIDGKQVPTWNYAAVHAHGMLSAVDDPARLRAILHTLTQAHEAHRAVPWGIDDAPVDYIDKMLRAIVGIELAVERWEGVWKVSQNRTDTDRAGVVQGLMDQGTPAAEDMAALVQRGATP
;
A
#
# COMPACT_ATOMS: atom_id res chain seq x y z
N MET A 1 5.75 5.49 -7.82
CA MET A 1 6.83 5.49 -8.85
C MET A 1 6.34 6.23 -10.09
N VAL A 2 7.14 7.14 -10.59
CA VAL A 2 6.90 7.92 -11.84
C VAL A 2 8.11 7.76 -12.74
N SER A 3 7.91 7.60 -14.03
CA SER A 3 9.01 7.62 -15.02
C SER A 3 9.02 8.97 -15.74
N HIS A 4 10.16 9.65 -15.74
CA HIS A 4 10.35 10.91 -16.46
C HIS A 4 11.72 10.93 -17.14
N GLN A 5 11.75 11.20 -18.45
CA GLN A 5 12.98 11.25 -19.27
C GLN A 5 13.92 10.04 -19.07
N GLY A 6 13.36 8.83 -18.92
CA GLY A 6 14.11 7.60 -18.70
C GLY A 6 14.60 7.36 -17.26
N ALA A 7 14.40 8.31 -16.34
CA ALA A 7 14.67 8.13 -14.92
C ALA A 7 13.41 7.70 -14.14
N LEU A 8 13.60 6.86 -13.12
CA LEU A 8 12.54 6.46 -12.20
C LEU A 8 12.61 7.31 -10.92
N HIS A 9 11.51 7.97 -10.61
CA HIS A 9 11.35 8.73 -9.37
C HIS A 9 10.48 7.93 -8.40
N VAL A 10 11.03 7.59 -7.23
CA VAL A 10 10.35 6.83 -6.18
C VAL A 10 10.12 7.74 -4.97
N ASN A 11 8.89 7.78 -4.49
CA ASN A 11 8.50 8.53 -3.31
C ASN A 11 7.66 7.64 -2.39
N HIS A 12 7.81 7.80 -1.08
CA HIS A 12 6.97 7.17 -0.06
C HIS A 12 5.95 8.21 0.39
N VAL A 13 4.70 7.94 0.13
CA VAL A 13 3.59 8.88 0.37
C VAL A 13 2.40 8.12 0.93
N PRO A 14 1.80 8.56 2.05
CA PRO A 14 0.50 8.06 2.48
C PRO A 14 -0.56 8.42 1.45
N LEU A 15 -1.35 7.45 1.04
CA LEU A 15 -2.43 7.63 0.07
C LEU A 15 -3.75 7.09 0.66
N TYR A 16 -4.82 7.78 0.39
CA TYR A 16 -6.19 7.36 0.71
C TYR A 16 -6.94 7.06 -0.60
N LEU A 17 -7.67 5.95 -0.64
CA LEU A 17 -8.53 5.61 -1.77
C LEU A 17 -9.90 6.25 -1.59
N ASP A 18 -10.27 7.14 -2.52
CA ASP A 18 -11.63 7.60 -2.71
C ASP A 18 -12.32 6.72 -3.76
N PRO A 19 -13.16 5.75 -3.36
CA PRO A 19 -13.77 4.80 -4.27
C PRO A 19 -14.88 5.41 -5.12
N ALA A 20 -15.40 6.59 -4.75
CA ALA A 20 -16.49 7.26 -5.47
C ALA A 20 -16.00 8.06 -6.70
N ARG A 21 -14.69 8.22 -6.85
CA ARG A 21 -14.09 9.04 -7.91
C ARG A 21 -13.45 8.19 -8.99
N GLY A 22 -14.04 8.22 -10.18
CA GLY A 22 -13.57 7.46 -11.34
C GLY A 22 -13.99 5.98 -11.29
N PRO A 23 -13.76 5.24 -12.39
CA PRO A 23 -14.26 3.87 -12.52
C PRO A 23 -13.55 2.86 -11.58
N HIS A 24 -12.33 3.16 -11.17
CA HIS A 24 -11.50 2.29 -10.31
C HIS A 24 -11.07 2.99 -9.03
N GLY A 25 -11.70 4.13 -8.68
CA GLY A 25 -11.31 4.96 -7.55
C GLY A 25 -10.16 5.93 -7.91
N THR A 26 -9.89 6.85 -6.99
CA THR A 26 -8.77 7.80 -7.06
C THR A 26 -8.00 7.77 -5.76
N LEU A 27 -6.71 7.55 -5.83
CA LEU A 27 -5.83 7.67 -4.68
C LEU A 27 -5.44 9.13 -4.48
N VAL A 28 -5.64 9.65 -3.28
CA VAL A 28 -5.34 11.04 -2.94
C VAL A 28 -4.33 11.12 -1.81
N GLY A 29 -3.48 12.13 -1.85
CA GLY A 29 -2.46 12.38 -0.84
C GLY A 29 -1.83 13.75 -1.03
N HIS A 30 -0.70 13.99 -0.39
CA HIS A 30 0.08 15.21 -0.59
C HIS A 30 1.58 14.95 -0.43
N VAL A 31 2.37 15.84 -0.97
CA VAL A 31 3.82 15.87 -0.81
C VAL A 31 4.26 17.27 -0.36
N ALA A 32 5.44 17.39 0.23
CA ALA A 32 6.02 18.70 0.51
C ALA A 32 6.22 19.48 -0.81
N ARG A 33 6.00 20.78 -0.79
CA ARG A 33 6.25 21.66 -1.97
C ARG A 33 7.70 21.63 -2.43
N ALA A 34 8.64 21.31 -1.54
CA ALA A 34 10.05 21.11 -1.88
C ALA A 34 10.33 19.73 -2.53
N ASN A 35 9.33 18.82 -2.62
CA ASN A 35 9.52 17.53 -3.29
C ASN A 35 9.64 17.72 -4.81
N GLY A 36 10.69 17.15 -5.39
CA GLY A 36 10.98 17.29 -6.83
C GLY A 36 10.06 16.49 -7.76
N MET A 37 9.14 15.69 -7.23
CA MET A 37 8.25 14.87 -8.07
C MET A 37 7.09 15.66 -8.68
N TRP A 38 6.45 16.54 -7.91
CA TRP A 38 5.22 17.18 -8.35
C TRP A 38 5.39 18.11 -9.57
N PRO A 39 6.55 18.80 -9.82
CA PRO A 39 6.73 19.58 -11.03
C PRO A 39 6.82 18.74 -12.31
N LEU A 40 7.01 17.40 -12.17
CA LEU A 40 7.05 16.46 -13.29
C LEU A 40 5.64 16.02 -13.73
N LEU A 41 4.62 16.35 -12.96
CA LEU A 41 3.25 15.89 -13.20
C LEU A 41 2.52 16.79 -14.21
N PRO A 42 1.52 16.28 -14.99
CA PRO A 42 0.98 14.92 -14.88
C PRO A 42 1.87 13.87 -15.56
N GLN A 43 1.87 12.63 -14.99
CA GLN A 43 2.60 11.48 -15.54
C GLN A 43 1.87 10.17 -15.21
N HIS A 44 2.02 9.14 -16.04
CA HIS A 44 1.65 7.79 -15.64
C HIS A 44 2.52 7.34 -14.46
N ALA A 45 1.87 6.74 -13.49
CA ALA A 45 2.51 6.31 -12.26
C ALA A 45 2.00 4.94 -11.81
N VAL A 46 2.80 4.30 -10.96
CA VAL A 46 2.41 3.10 -10.21
C VAL A 46 2.56 3.40 -8.73
N ALA A 47 1.48 3.25 -7.97
CA ALA A 47 1.52 3.17 -6.52
C ALA A 47 1.60 1.70 -6.10
N VAL A 48 2.60 1.34 -5.31
CA VAL A 48 2.83 -0.02 -4.83
C VAL A 48 2.52 -0.07 -3.35
N PHE A 49 1.61 -0.95 -2.97
CA PHE A 49 1.24 -1.24 -1.59
C PHE A 49 1.76 -2.62 -1.23
N HIS A 50 2.62 -2.69 -0.22
CA HIS A 50 3.12 -3.96 0.30
C HIS A 50 2.18 -4.48 1.37
N GLY A 51 1.78 -5.73 1.22
CA GLY A 51 1.14 -6.52 2.26
C GLY A 51 2.15 -7.34 3.07
N PRO A 52 1.67 -8.37 3.78
CA PRO A 52 2.54 -9.28 4.52
C PRO A 52 3.55 -9.97 3.61
N GLN A 53 4.75 -10.22 4.16
CA GLN A 53 5.80 -10.99 3.50
C GLN A 53 6.56 -11.82 4.53
N ALA A 54 7.00 -13.01 4.13
CA ALA A 54 7.77 -13.88 4.98
C ALA A 54 8.66 -14.84 4.19
N TYR A 55 9.83 -15.15 4.75
CA TYR A 55 10.65 -16.27 4.28
C TYR A 55 9.98 -17.58 4.64
N VAL A 56 10.01 -18.55 3.73
CA VAL A 56 9.46 -19.89 3.92
C VAL A 56 10.60 -20.91 3.88
N SER A 57 10.84 -21.56 5.01
CA SER A 57 11.88 -22.57 5.14
C SER A 57 11.46 -23.89 4.49
N PRO A 58 12.38 -24.57 3.77
CA PRO A 58 12.13 -25.92 3.30
C PRO A 58 11.85 -26.93 4.41
N SER A 59 12.29 -26.66 5.64
CA SER A 59 12.06 -27.55 6.79
C SER A 59 10.60 -27.60 7.24
N TRP A 60 9.78 -26.68 6.78
CA TRP A 60 8.35 -26.63 7.10
C TRP A 60 7.51 -27.53 6.19
N TYR A 61 8.07 -28.03 5.08
CA TYR A 61 7.36 -28.92 4.17
C TYR A 61 7.48 -30.38 4.60
N PRO A 62 6.39 -31.06 5.02
CA PRO A 62 6.41 -32.50 5.29
C PRO A 62 6.87 -33.32 4.09
N SER A 63 6.57 -32.91 2.85
CA SER A 63 7.02 -33.55 1.63
C SER A 63 8.55 -33.62 1.49
N LYS A 64 9.31 -32.76 2.17
CA LYS A 64 10.78 -32.81 2.20
C LYS A 64 11.32 -34.15 2.70
N ALA A 65 10.61 -34.80 3.65
CA ALA A 65 11.00 -36.10 4.17
C ALA A 65 10.84 -37.23 3.13
N ILE A 66 10.06 -37.00 2.06
CA ILE A 66 9.76 -38.01 1.04
C ILE A 66 10.83 -38.03 -0.05
N ASP A 67 11.19 -36.88 -0.61
CA ASP A 67 12.07 -36.80 -1.78
C ASP A 67 13.23 -35.79 -1.65
N GLY A 68 13.24 -34.98 -0.58
CA GLY A 68 14.26 -33.96 -0.32
C GLY A 68 14.27 -32.76 -1.30
N LYS A 69 13.33 -32.71 -2.25
CA LYS A 69 13.33 -31.75 -3.36
C LYS A 69 12.64 -30.43 -3.01
N GLN A 70 12.89 -29.88 -1.83
CA GLN A 70 12.33 -28.61 -1.41
C GLN A 70 13.42 -27.54 -1.30
N VAL A 71 13.07 -26.33 -1.73
CA VAL A 71 13.94 -25.16 -1.69
C VAL A 71 13.29 -24.02 -0.92
N PRO A 72 14.09 -23.09 -0.34
CA PRO A 72 13.55 -21.92 0.33
C PRO A 72 12.85 -20.99 -0.67
N THR A 73 11.88 -20.23 -0.16
CA THR A 73 11.20 -19.20 -0.95
C THR A 73 10.75 -18.05 -0.05
N TRP A 74 10.19 -17.02 -0.69
CA TRP A 74 9.45 -15.96 -0.04
C TRP A 74 7.99 -16.02 -0.42
N ASN A 75 7.11 -15.88 0.56
CA ASN A 75 5.72 -15.54 0.35
C ASN A 75 5.55 -14.03 0.52
N TYR A 76 4.69 -13.43 -0.28
CA TYR A 76 4.36 -12.01 -0.23
C TYR A 76 3.01 -11.73 -0.90
N ALA A 77 2.41 -10.61 -0.49
CA ALA A 77 1.28 -10.01 -1.17
C ALA A 77 1.61 -8.55 -1.50
N ALA A 78 1.16 -8.08 -2.65
CA ALA A 78 1.28 -6.68 -3.04
C ALA A 78 0.09 -6.28 -3.92
N VAL A 79 -0.22 -4.98 -3.90
CA VAL A 79 -1.21 -4.38 -4.82
C VAL A 79 -0.55 -3.21 -5.54
N HIS A 80 -0.71 -3.18 -6.85
CA HIS A 80 -0.24 -2.09 -7.70
C HIS A 80 -1.45 -1.33 -8.25
N ALA A 81 -1.50 -0.03 -8.02
CA ALA A 81 -2.44 0.87 -8.66
C ALA A 81 -1.74 1.62 -9.79
N HIS A 82 -2.17 1.41 -11.01
CA HIS A 82 -1.66 2.07 -12.20
C HIS A 82 -2.61 3.18 -12.63
N GLY A 83 -2.10 4.32 -13.04
CA GLY A 83 -2.94 5.41 -13.54
C GLY A 83 -2.21 6.72 -13.75
N MET A 84 -2.99 7.76 -14.04
CA MET A 84 -2.47 9.12 -14.23
C MET A 84 -2.34 9.82 -12.89
N LEU A 85 -1.12 10.17 -12.52
CA LEU A 85 -0.81 10.97 -11.32
C LEU A 85 -0.76 12.45 -11.71
N SER A 86 -1.52 13.28 -11.01
CA SER A 86 -1.61 14.72 -11.23
C SER A 86 -1.35 15.49 -9.94
N ALA A 87 -0.80 16.71 -10.07
CA ALA A 87 -0.65 17.64 -8.95
C ALA A 87 -1.94 18.43 -8.72
N VAL A 88 -2.21 18.75 -7.46
CA VAL A 88 -3.33 19.58 -7.02
C VAL A 88 -2.76 20.74 -6.23
N ASP A 89 -2.72 21.92 -6.84
CA ASP A 89 -2.22 23.17 -6.22
C ASP A 89 -3.36 24.16 -5.89
N ASP A 90 -4.61 23.76 -6.13
CA ASP A 90 -5.79 24.50 -5.71
C ASP A 90 -5.99 24.37 -4.19
N PRO A 91 -6.03 25.49 -3.42
CA PRO A 91 -6.10 25.45 -1.96
C PRO A 91 -7.38 24.79 -1.43
N ALA A 92 -8.53 25.00 -2.08
CA ALA A 92 -9.80 24.45 -1.65
C ALA A 92 -9.81 22.92 -1.82
N ARG A 93 -9.30 22.46 -2.97
CA ARG A 93 -9.17 21.03 -3.26
C ARG A 93 -8.15 20.37 -2.33
N LEU A 94 -7.02 21.02 -2.09
CA LEU A 94 -5.99 20.54 -1.16
C LEU A 94 -6.54 20.38 0.26
N ARG A 95 -7.30 21.39 0.75
CA ARG A 95 -7.97 21.34 2.06
C ARG A 95 -8.95 20.16 2.13
N ALA A 96 -9.72 19.89 1.05
CA ALA A 96 -10.63 18.76 0.99
C ALA A 96 -9.89 17.40 1.06
N ILE A 97 -8.75 17.26 0.37
CA ILE A 97 -7.89 16.06 0.45
C ILE A 97 -7.42 15.84 1.89
N LEU A 98 -6.89 16.89 2.54
CA LEU A 98 -6.41 16.78 3.91
C LEU A 98 -7.52 16.45 4.90
N HIS A 99 -8.70 17.04 4.73
CA HIS A 99 -9.87 16.72 5.55
C HIS A 99 -10.22 15.23 5.46
N THR A 100 -10.27 14.69 4.24
CA THR A 100 -10.55 13.27 4.01
C THR A 100 -9.48 12.37 4.65
N LEU A 101 -8.19 12.68 4.45
CA LEU A 101 -7.09 11.94 5.06
C LEU A 101 -7.15 11.97 6.59
N THR A 102 -7.37 13.15 7.16
CA THR A 102 -7.47 13.32 8.61
C THR A 102 -8.64 12.53 9.18
N GLN A 103 -9.82 12.65 8.60
CA GLN A 103 -10.99 11.89 9.04
C GLN A 103 -10.76 10.38 8.99
N ALA A 104 -10.18 9.86 7.92
CA ALA A 104 -9.90 8.44 7.78
C ALA A 104 -8.99 7.90 8.88
N HIS A 105 -8.01 8.68 9.33
CA HIS A 105 -7.05 8.27 10.36
C HIS A 105 -7.49 8.59 11.79
N GLU A 106 -8.38 9.56 11.98
CA GLU A 106 -8.85 9.98 13.31
C GLU A 106 -10.19 9.35 13.73
N ALA A 107 -10.97 8.80 12.78
CA ALA A 107 -12.33 8.32 13.00
C ALA A 107 -12.47 7.27 14.13
N HIS A 108 -11.40 6.54 14.45
CA HIS A 108 -11.42 5.50 15.50
C HIS A 108 -11.01 6.03 16.89
N ARG A 109 -10.65 7.31 17.02
CA ARG A 109 -10.26 7.92 18.30
C ARG A 109 -11.49 8.36 19.09
N ALA A 110 -11.40 8.33 20.41
CA ALA A 110 -12.47 8.81 21.30
C ALA A 110 -12.77 10.31 21.10
N VAL A 111 -11.74 11.10 20.78
CA VAL A 111 -11.86 12.53 20.43
C VAL A 111 -11.04 12.70 19.13
N PRO A 112 -11.69 12.58 17.94
CA PRO A 112 -11.02 12.77 16.67
C PRO A 112 -10.52 14.20 16.51
N TRP A 113 -9.29 14.39 16.04
CA TRP A 113 -8.79 15.71 15.64
C TRP A 113 -9.30 16.05 14.24
N GLY A 114 -9.68 17.32 14.06
CA GLY A 114 -10.09 17.88 12.78
C GLY A 114 -9.21 19.06 12.35
N ILE A 115 -9.15 19.35 11.04
CA ILE A 115 -8.37 20.48 10.52
C ILE A 115 -8.84 21.82 11.14
N ASP A 116 -10.12 21.91 11.49
CA ASP A 116 -10.75 23.11 12.04
C ASP A 116 -10.47 23.30 13.56
N ASP A 117 -9.81 22.33 14.21
CA ASP A 117 -9.33 22.48 15.60
C ASP A 117 -8.08 23.37 15.70
N ALA A 118 -7.38 23.61 14.58
CA ALA A 118 -6.23 24.46 14.53
C ALA A 118 -6.57 25.88 13.99
N PRO A 119 -5.81 26.93 14.37
CA PRO A 119 -6.03 28.27 13.87
C PRO A 119 -5.96 28.33 12.32
N VAL A 120 -6.88 29.09 11.73
CA VAL A 120 -7.04 29.16 10.27
C VAL A 120 -5.76 29.63 9.57
N ASP A 121 -5.11 30.66 10.11
CA ASP A 121 -3.87 31.22 9.58
C ASP A 121 -2.70 30.21 9.63
N TYR A 122 -2.67 29.38 10.67
CA TYR A 122 -1.71 28.29 10.78
C TYR A 122 -1.95 27.22 9.70
N ILE A 123 -3.20 26.78 9.52
CA ILE A 123 -3.55 25.81 8.47
C ILE A 123 -3.25 26.37 7.09
N ASP A 124 -3.58 27.62 6.82
CA ASP A 124 -3.27 28.27 5.54
C ASP A 124 -1.76 28.36 5.26
N LYS A 125 -0.96 28.56 6.30
CA LYS A 125 0.51 28.50 6.20
C LYS A 125 0.97 27.07 5.87
N MET A 126 0.41 26.05 6.50
CA MET A 126 0.78 24.65 6.23
C MET A 126 0.36 24.23 4.83
N LEU A 127 -0.82 24.63 4.35
CA LEU A 127 -1.28 24.35 2.99
C LEU A 127 -0.31 24.90 1.94
N ARG A 128 0.28 26.09 2.15
CA ARG A 128 1.28 26.66 1.23
C ARG A 128 2.59 25.87 1.16
N ALA A 129 2.89 25.04 2.17
CA ALA A 129 4.11 24.22 2.23
C ALA A 129 3.98 22.85 1.55
N ILE A 130 2.81 22.51 1.06
CA ILE A 130 2.51 21.20 0.45
C ILE A 130 1.83 21.37 -0.90
N VAL A 131 1.77 20.26 -1.65
CA VAL A 131 1.03 20.10 -2.91
C VAL A 131 0.25 18.79 -2.83
N GLY A 132 -1.03 18.83 -3.16
CA GLY A 132 -1.85 17.64 -3.28
C GLY A 132 -1.43 16.81 -4.49
N ILE A 133 -1.66 15.52 -4.41
CA ILE A 133 -1.50 14.59 -5.52
C ILE A 133 -2.71 13.68 -5.62
N GLU A 134 -3.11 13.38 -6.85
CA GLU A 134 -4.22 12.49 -7.15
C GLU A 134 -3.78 11.50 -8.23
N LEU A 135 -3.92 10.19 -7.94
CA LEU A 135 -3.74 9.13 -8.92
C LEU A 135 -5.13 8.61 -9.33
N ALA A 136 -5.59 9.02 -10.51
CA ALA A 136 -6.79 8.43 -11.12
C ALA A 136 -6.46 6.99 -11.52
N VAL A 137 -7.02 6.01 -10.80
CA VAL A 137 -6.68 4.61 -11.03
C VAL A 137 -7.35 4.11 -12.31
N GLU A 138 -6.53 3.60 -13.21
CA GLU A 138 -6.94 2.99 -14.48
C GLU A 138 -6.99 1.46 -14.37
N ARG A 139 -6.10 0.88 -13.54
CA ARG A 139 -5.99 -0.56 -13.37
C ARG A 139 -5.41 -0.92 -12.00
N TRP A 140 -6.00 -1.92 -11.37
CA TRP A 140 -5.44 -2.60 -10.20
C TRP A 140 -4.78 -3.91 -10.62
N GLU A 141 -3.66 -4.23 -9.98
CA GLU A 141 -2.96 -5.50 -10.15
C GLU A 141 -2.60 -6.07 -8.77
N GLY A 142 -3.17 -7.23 -8.45
CA GLY A 142 -2.84 -7.97 -7.24
C GLY A 142 -1.76 -9.01 -7.51
N VAL A 143 -0.78 -9.09 -6.62
CA VAL A 143 0.29 -10.09 -6.67
C VAL A 143 0.27 -10.88 -5.38
N TRP A 144 -0.09 -12.18 -5.48
CA TRP A 144 -0.15 -13.10 -4.36
C TRP A 144 0.76 -14.28 -4.60
N LYS A 145 1.75 -14.46 -3.74
CA LYS A 145 2.57 -15.66 -3.63
C LYS A 145 2.48 -16.16 -2.20
N VAL A 146 1.53 -17.05 -1.95
CA VAL A 146 1.14 -17.49 -0.62
C VAL A 146 1.08 -19.02 -0.52
N SER A 147 2.03 -19.72 -1.17
CA SER A 147 2.12 -21.18 -1.21
C SER A 147 0.89 -21.85 -1.86
N GLN A 148 0.13 -21.16 -2.70
CA GLN A 148 -1.10 -21.65 -3.33
C GLN A 148 -0.91 -22.86 -4.25
N ASN A 149 0.31 -23.06 -4.72
CA ASN A 149 0.70 -24.20 -5.57
C ASN A 149 1.21 -25.42 -4.77
N ARG A 150 1.14 -25.38 -3.43
CA ARG A 150 1.57 -26.45 -2.54
C ARG A 150 0.39 -27.36 -2.17
N THR A 151 0.70 -28.60 -1.77
CA THR A 151 -0.30 -29.50 -1.20
C THR A 151 -0.85 -28.94 0.11
N ASP A 152 -2.04 -29.37 0.52
CA ASP A 152 -2.64 -28.92 1.79
C ASP A 152 -1.75 -29.26 2.99
N THR A 153 -1.09 -30.42 2.95
CA THR A 153 -0.15 -30.85 4.00
C THR A 153 1.06 -29.91 4.09
N ASP A 154 1.66 -29.53 2.96
CA ASP A 154 2.78 -28.61 2.93
C ASP A 154 2.34 -27.19 3.33
N ARG A 155 1.15 -26.73 2.91
CA ARG A 155 0.60 -25.45 3.36
C ARG A 155 0.38 -25.39 4.86
N ALA A 156 -0.16 -26.48 5.43
CA ALA A 156 -0.31 -26.58 6.90
C ALA A 156 1.03 -26.49 7.62
N GLY A 157 2.07 -27.11 7.09
CA GLY A 157 3.43 -27.01 7.62
C GLY A 157 3.99 -25.58 7.53
N VAL A 158 3.73 -24.86 6.41
CA VAL A 158 4.12 -23.46 6.27
C VAL A 158 3.39 -22.58 7.29
N VAL A 159 2.08 -22.77 7.46
CA VAL A 159 1.30 -22.02 8.46
C VAL A 159 1.87 -22.24 9.86
N GLN A 160 2.13 -23.50 10.25
CA GLN A 160 2.71 -23.79 11.57
C GLN A 160 4.07 -23.12 11.74
N GLY A 161 4.97 -23.25 10.75
CA GLY A 161 6.30 -22.64 10.82
C GLY A 161 6.26 -21.10 10.88
N LEU A 162 5.28 -20.45 10.25
CA LEU A 162 5.07 -19.01 10.37
C LEU A 162 4.54 -18.63 11.77
N MET A 163 3.56 -19.37 12.30
CA MET A 163 3.02 -19.12 13.65
C MET A 163 4.08 -19.31 14.73
N ASP A 164 4.98 -20.28 14.57
CA ASP A 164 6.10 -20.52 15.51
C ASP A 164 7.12 -19.37 15.57
N GLN A 165 7.13 -18.46 14.57
CA GLN A 165 7.96 -17.26 14.61
C GLN A 165 7.44 -16.21 15.61
N GLY A 166 6.15 -16.19 15.93
CA GLY A 166 5.54 -15.30 16.92
C GLY A 166 5.65 -13.81 16.58
N THR A 167 5.75 -13.45 15.31
CA THR A 167 5.78 -12.05 14.85
C THR A 167 4.51 -11.67 14.13
N PRO A 168 3.99 -10.43 14.30
CA PRO A 168 2.77 -10.00 13.61
C PRO A 168 2.82 -10.20 12.09
N ALA A 169 3.96 -9.92 11.45
CA ALA A 169 4.12 -10.10 10.02
C ALA A 169 4.02 -11.57 9.59
N ALA A 170 4.54 -12.50 10.39
CA ALA A 170 4.44 -13.94 10.14
C ALA A 170 3.01 -14.45 10.35
N GLU A 171 2.34 -13.97 11.39
CA GLU A 171 0.93 -14.29 11.67
C GLU A 171 0.00 -13.81 10.54
N ASP A 172 0.20 -12.58 10.05
CA ASP A 172 -0.54 -12.04 8.91
C ASP A 172 -0.30 -12.87 7.64
N MET A 173 0.95 -13.29 7.39
CA MET A 173 1.25 -14.17 6.26
C MET A 173 0.64 -15.56 6.44
N ALA A 174 0.65 -16.13 7.65
CA ALA A 174 0.01 -17.42 7.94
C ALA A 174 -1.49 -17.36 7.62
N ALA A 175 -2.17 -16.26 8.00
CA ALA A 175 -3.57 -16.04 7.69
C ALA A 175 -3.83 -15.98 6.17
N LEU A 176 -2.93 -15.40 5.38
CA LEU A 176 -3.03 -15.38 3.91
C LEU A 176 -2.84 -16.78 3.31
N VAL A 177 -1.87 -17.56 3.82
CA VAL A 177 -1.63 -18.94 3.38
C VAL A 177 -2.84 -19.83 3.67
N GLN A 178 -3.48 -19.65 4.84
CA GLN A 178 -4.69 -20.42 5.22
C GLN A 178 -5.88 -20.10 4.29
N ARG A 179 -6.12 -18.83 3.98
CA ARG A 179 -7.23 -18.42 3.09
C ARG A 179 -7.05 -18.92 1.65
N GLY A 180 -5.82 -19.22 1.24
CA GLY A 180 -5.49 -19.51 -0.15
C GLY A 180 -5.47 -18.23 -1.00
N ALA A 181 -4.99 -18.35 -2.24
CA ALA A 181 -4.99 -17.24 -3.19
C ALA A 181 -6.36 -17.04 -3.83
N THR A 182 -7.32 -16.55 -3.08
CA THR A 182 -8.52 -15.95 -3.68
C THR A 182 -8.33 -14.44 -3.56
N PRO A 183 -8.24 -13.71 -4.69
CA PRO A 183 -8.19 -12.25 -4.68
C PRO A 183 -9.46 -11.66 -4.11
#